data_a19027a6d04ba2c0a32ad20a4c389b12
#
_entry.id   a19027a6d04ba2c0a32ad20a4c389b12
#
_cell.length_a   1.000
_cell.length_b   1.000
_cell.length_c   1.000
_cell.angle_alpha   90.00
_cell.angle_beta   90.00
_cell.angle_gamma   90.00
#
_symmetry.space_group_name_H-M   'P 1'
#
loop_
_entity.id
_entity.type
_entity.pdbx_description
1 polymer ?
#
loop_
_entity_poly.entity_id
_entity_poly.type
_entity_poly.pdbx_seq_one_letter_code
_entity_poly.pdbx_strand_id
1 'polypeptide(L)'
;NLYTQKNAKTADELNNSKRADSGLGLGITYNIDGYYGVKKGWSKAGLAYGKGLGGSAKGLNFGSWLDGDLEDSKSILATTYGMVNLTDKLQVGTEVTLHNAEKVFKADDIKRFGITVNPSYKITKNLRMTAEVAFTTETFKKTGGADLDNATTSLTLAPVITMNNDFYGRPQIKPFITFVDVDAKGSSKWAGYDGKGSGTFAGVVAEVWF
;
A
#
# COMPACT_ATOMS: atom_id res chain seq x y z
N ASN A 1 6.76 -12.01 -13.09
CA ASN A 1 5.55 -12.81 -12.94
C ASN A 1 4.56 -12.45 -14.04
N LEU A 2 4.06 -13.45 -14.74
CA LEU A 2 2.95 -13.35 -15.69
C LEU A 2 1.74 -14.07 -15.10
N TYR A 3 0.54 -13.52 -15.26
CA TYR A 3 -0.69 -14.02 -14.66
C TYR A 3 -1.84 -13.78 -15.59
N THR A 4 -2.59 -14.78 -15.84
CA THR A 4 -3.81 -14.71 -16.62
C THR A 4 -4.95 -15.32 -15.83
N GLN A 5 -6.13 -14.75 -15.94
CA GLN A 5 -7.30 -15.22 -15.25
C GLN A 5 -8.54 -15.13 -16.13
N LYS A 6 -9.42 -16.09 -15.98
CA LYS A 6 -10.71 -16.11 -16.65
C LYS A 6 -11.78 -16.58 -15.68
N ASN A 7 -12.92 -15.88 -15.64
CA ASN A 7 -14.07 -16.20 -14.81
C ASN A 7 -15.33 -16.45 -15.64
N ALA A 8 -16.23 -17.25 -15.08
CA ALA A 8 -17.60 -17.31 -15.58
C ALA A 8 -18.35 -16.02 -15.13
N LYS A 9 -19.06 -15.38 -16.03
CA LYS A 9 -19.94 -14.25 -15.71
C LYS A 9 -21.13 -14.72 -14.88
N THR A 10 -21.48 -13.99 -13.83
CA THR A 10 -22.73 -14.19 -13.10
C THR A 10 -23.92 -13.70 -13.92
N ALA A 11 -25.18 -14.05 -13.53
CA ALA A 11 -26.37 -13.62 -14.24
C ALA A 11 -26.49 -12.09 -14.34
N ASP A 12 -26.07 -11.34 -13.30
CA ASP A 12 -26.05 -9.88 -13.29
C ASP A 12 -24.96 -9.30 -14.19
N GLU A 13 -23.87 -10.03 -14.37
CA GLU A 13 -22.74 -9.66 -15.24
C GLU A 13 -23.04 -9.93 -16.71
N LEU A 14 -23.89 -10.90 -17.04
CA LEU A 14 -24.37 -11.15 -18.40
C LEU A 14 -25.21 -9.97 -18.93
N ASN A 15 -25.85 -9.22 -18.06
CA ASN A 15 -26.61 -8.02 -18.41
C ASN A 15 -25.72 -6.76 -18.55
N ASN A 16 -24.46 -6.82 -18.15
CA ASN A 16 -23.50 -5.73 -18.26
C ASN A 16 -22.29 -6.16 -19.11
N SER A 17 -22.41 -6.02 -20.42
CA SER A 17 -21.41 -6.45 -21.41
C SER A 17 -20.05 -5.77 -21.30
N LYS A 18 -19.90 -4.76 -20.40
CA LYS A 18 -18.64 -4.02 -20.20
C LYS A 18 -17.80 -4.58 -19.06
N ARG A 19 -18.31 -5.50 -18.25
CA ARG A 19 -17.53 -6.10 -17.17
C ARG A 19 -16.52 -7.11 -17.70
N ALA A 20 -15.32 -7.07 -17.12
CA ALA A 20 -14.25 -7.99 -17.49
C ALA A 20 -14.58 -9.41 -17.03
N ASP A 21 -14.44 -10.38 -17.93
CA ASP A 21 -14.48 -11.81 -17.64
C ASP A 21 -13.10 -12.46 -17.63
N SER A 22 -12.09 -11.70 -18.04
CA SER A 22 -10.72 -12.14 -18.13
C SER A 22 -9.76 -11.01 -17.81
N GLY A 23 -8.52 -11.34 -17.49
CA GLY A 23 -7.50 -10.34 -17.16
C GLY A 23 -6.08 -10.84 -17.36
N LEU A 24 -5.20 -9.87 -17.49
CA LEU A 24 -3.75 -10.07 -17.61
C LEU A 24 -3.06 -9.26 -16.53
N GLY A 25 -2.10 -9.86 -15.84
CA GLY A 25 -1.17 -9.18 -14.95
C GLY A 25 0.28 -9.51 -15.30
N LEU A 26 1.12 -8.49 -15.33
CA LEU A 26 2.55 -8.62 -15.54
C LEU A 26 3.29 -7.81 -14.48
N GLY A 27 4.27 -8.44 -13.80
CA GLY A 27 5.08 -7.76 -12.80
C GLY A 27 6.54 -8.15 -12.88
N ILE A 28 7.41 -7.18 -12.66
CA ILE A 28 8.84 -7.35 -12.50
C ILE A 28 9.28 -6.75 -11.17
N THR A 29 10.15 -7.47 -10.48
CA THR A 29 10.77 -6.99 -9.24
C THR A 29 12.28 -7.11 -9.39
N TYR A 30 12.99 -6.08 -8.99
CA TYR A 30 14.45 -6.02 -8.99
C TYR A 30 14.95 -5.79 -7.57
N ASN A 31 15.85 -6.67 -7.11
CA ASN A 31 16.58 -6.50 -5.86
C ASN A 31 17.81 -5.65 -6.12
N ILE A 32 17.97 -4.57 -5.38
CA ILE A 32 19.10 -3.67 -5.48
C ILE A 32 20.04 -3.98 -4.31
N ASP A 33 21.30 -4.26 -4.60
CA ASP A 33 22.30 -4.50 -3.58
C ASP A 33 22.54 -3.23 -2.75
N GLY A 34 22.52 -3.39 -1.44
CA GLY A 34 22.54 -2.28 -0.53
C GLY A 34 21.25 -1.40 -0.58
N TYR A 35 21.22 -0.38 0.25
CA TYR A 35 20.12 0.60 0.23
C TYR A 35 20.38 1.61 -0.90
N TYR A 36 19.79 1.35 -2.07
CA TYR A 36 19.98 2.12 -3.31
C TYR A 36 21.46 2.36 -3.64
N GLY A 37 22.28 1.29 -3.50
CA GLY A 37 23.73 1.35 -3.73
C GLY A 37 24.55 1.77 -2.50
N VAL A 38 23.93 2.18 -1.40
CA VAL A 38 24.63 2.43 -0.13
C VAL A 38 24.82 1.10 0.60
N LYS A 39 26.04 0.77 0.98
CA LYS A 39 26.34 -0.41 1.80
C LYS A 39 25.63 -0.32 3.16
N LYS A 40 25.28 -1.45 3.76
CA LYS A 40 24.57 -1.61 5.05
C LYS A 40 23.05 -1.54 4.94
N GLY A 41 22.49 -2.12 3.92
CA GLY A 41 21.05 -2.22 3.79
C GLY A 41 20.67 -3.11 2.62
N TRP A 42 19.42 -3.00 2.22
CA TRP A 42 18.89 -3.64 1.02
C TRP A 42 17.74 -2.77 0.49
N SER A 43 17.44 -2.91 -0.78
CA SER A 43 16.26 -2.29 -1.38
C SER A 43 15.71 -3.13 -2.53
N LYS A 44 14.45 -2.86 -2.87
CA LYS A 44 13.74 -3.47 -3.99
C LYS A 44 12.99 -2.41 -4.76
N ALA A 45 12.90 -2.60 -6.06
CA ALA A 45 11.99 -1.86 -6.93
C ALA A 45 11.07 -2.82 -7.66
N GLY A 46 9.84 -2.45 -7.85
CA GLY A 46 8.82 -3.23 -8.54
C GLY A 46 8.03 -2.38 -9.51
N LEU A 47 7.72 -2.97 -10.65
CA LEU A 47 6.80 -2.43 -11.63
C LEU A 47 5.79 -3.50 -11.99
N ALA A 48 4.52 -3.12 -12.04
CA ALA A 48 3.48 -4.03 -12.37
C ALA A 48 2.42 -3.37 -13.26
N TYR A 49 1.85 -4.14 -14.17
CA TYR A 49 0.78 -3.74 -15.07
C TYR A 49 -0.35 -4.75 -15.00
N GLY A 50 -1.57 -4.29 -15.01
CA GLY A 50 -2.77 -5.12 -15.06
C GLY A 50 -3.80 -4.60 -16.05
N LYS A 51 -4.57 -5.51 -16.62
CA LYS A 51 -5.69 -5.21 -17.54
C LYS A 51 -6.88 -6.14 -17.25
N GLY A 52 -8.11 -5.64 -17.45
CA GLY A 52 -9.33 -6.37 -17.17
C GLY A 52 -9.43 -6.75 -15.70
N LEU A 53 -9.62 -8.02 -15.35
CA LEU A 53 -9.63 -8.49 -13.97
C LEU A 53 -8.30 -8.25 -13.24
N GLY A 54 -7.18 -8.09 -13.97
CA GLY A 54 -5.89 -7.69 -13.43
C GLY A 54 -5.74 -6.18 -13.26
N GLY A 55 -6.70 -5.37 -13.73
CA GLY A 55 -6.70 -3.91 -13.64
C GLY A 55 -7.17 -3.35 -12.30
N SER A 56 -7.29 -4.18 -11.28
CA SER A 56 -7.83 -3.83 -9.97
C SER A 56 -7.03 -2.71 -9.27
N ALA A 57 -7.75 -1.78 -8.67
CA ALA A 57 -7.21 -0.70 -7.85
C ALA A 57 -6.83 -1.13 -6.42
N LYS A 58 -7.04 -2.37 -6.03
CA LYS A 58 -6.76 -2.85 -4.67
C LYS A 58 -5.30 -3.31 -4.49
N GLY A 59 -4.37 -2.37 -4.56
CA GLY A 59 -2.99 -2.62 -4.14
C GLY A 59 -2.21 -3.60 -5.03
N LEU A 60 -1.18 -4.20 -4.45
CA LEU A 60 -0.23 -5.11 -5.08
C LEU A 60 -0.79 -6.51 -5.45
N ASN A 61 -2.04 -6.78 -5.14
CA ASN A 61 -2.67 -8.06 -5.43
C ASN A 61 -3.15 -8.11 -6.88
N PHE A 62 -2.24 -8.44 -7.77
CA PHE A 62 -2.60 -8.90 -9.11
C PHE A 62 -3.49 -10.14 -8.98
N GLY A 63 -4.65 -10.08 -9.62
CA GLY A 63 -5.62 -11.16 -9.56
C GLY A 63 -6.60 -11.09 -8.40
N SER A 64 -6.70 -9.97 -7.73
CA SER A 64 -7.84 -9.71 -6.86
C SER A 64 -9.09 -9.56 -7.72
N TRP A 65 -10.04 -10.43 -7.46
CA TRP A 65 -11.35 -10.49 -8.10
C TRP A 65 -12.19 -9.33 -7.58
N LEU A 66 -12.33 -8.27 -8.36
CA LEU A 66 -13.23 -7.19 -8.05
C LEU A 66 -14.42 -7.25 -8.98
N ASP A 67 -15.57 -7.46 -8.40
CA ASP A 67 -16.83 -7.24 -9.07
C ASP A 67 -16.90 -5.77 -9.50
N GLY A 68 -16.69 -5.49 -10.75
CA GLY A 68 -16.85 -4.13 -11.24
C GLY A 68 -15.76 -3.59 -12.16
N ASP A 69 -14.63 -4.28 -12.33
CA ASP A 69 -13.64 -3.90 -13.31
C ASP A 69 -14.17 -4.10 -14.73
N LEU A 70 -13.90 -3.16 -15.61
CA LEU A 70 -14.33 -3.18 -17.00
C LEU A 70 -13.32 -3.93 -17.87
N GLU A 71 -13.74 -4.41 -19.04
CA GLU A 71 -12.87 -5.10 -19.99
C GLU A 71 -11.63 -4.29 -20.40
N ASP A 72 -11.78 -2.98 -20.43
CA ASP A 72 -10.72 -2.03 -20.77
C ASP A 72 -10.08 -1.36 -19.53
N SER A 73 -10.40 -1.84 -18.32
CA SER A 73 -9.71 -1.40 -17.11
C SER A 73 -8.23 -1.78 -17.17
N LYS A 74 -7.38 -0.89 -16.71
CA LYS A 74 -5.93 -1.10 -16.64
C LYS A 74 -5.33 -0.37 -15.47
N SER A 75 -4.21 -0.89 -14.97
CA SER A 75 -3.44 -0.22 -13.93
C SER A 75 -1.95 -0.40 -14.12
N ILE A 76 -1.21 0.60 -13.63
CA ILE A 76 0.24 0.55 -13.45
C ILE A 76 0.53 0.83 -11.99
N LEU A 77 1.38 -0.01 -11.40
CA LEU A 77 1.93 0.17 -10.07
C LEU A 77 3.45 0.22 -10.17
N ALA A 78 4.05 1.25 -9.61
CA ALA A 78 5.49 1.32 -9.37
C ALA A 78 5.73 1.47 -7.88
N THR A 79 6.58 0.65 -7.31
CA THR A 79 6.93 0.71 -5.90
C THR A 79 8.43 0.50 -5.71
N THR A 80 8.98 1.17 -4.71
CA THR A 80 10.33 0.90 -4.24
C THR A 80 10.36 0.99 -2.73
N TYR A 81 11.05 0.08 -2.10
CA TYR A 81 11.18 0.03 -0.65
C TYR A 81 12.53 -0.55 -0.25
N GLY A 82 12.98 -0.21 0.92
CA GLY A 82 14.24 -0.70 1.43
C GLY A 82 14.47 -0.33 2.89
N MET A 83 15.59 -0.81 3.40
CA MET A 83 16.02 -0.57 4.77
C MET A 83 17.52 -0.31 4.79
N VAL A 84 17.94 0.69 5.54
CA VAL A 84 19.34 1.04 5.78
C VAL A 84 19.69 0.98 7.26
N ASN A 85 20.85 0.44 7.60
CA ASN A 85 21.44 0.53 8.92
C ASN A 85 22.29 1.81 8.98
N LEU A 86 21.74 2.91 9.50
CA LEU A 86 22.47 4.17 9.64
C LEU A 86 23.56 4.06 10.71
N THR A 87 23.24 3.37 11.80
CA THR A 87 24.18 3.01 12.86
C THR A 87 23.92 1.57 13.33
N ASP A 88 24.69 1.04 14.26
CA ASP A 88 24.43 -0.28 14.87
C ASP A 88 23.10 -0.33 15.64
N LYS A 89 22.59 0.84 16.05
CA LYS A 89 21.34 0.95 16.78
C LYS A 89 20.18 1.54 15.97
N LEU A 90 20.46 2.30 14.91
CA LEU A 90 19.42 2.99 14.13
C LEU A 90 19.27 2.36 12.74
N GLN A 91 18.10 1.81 12.49
CA GLN A 91 17.66 1.31 11.19
C GLN A 91 16.54 2.19 10.66
N VAL A 92 16.50 2.42 9.35
CA VAL A 92 15.43 3.20 8.71
C VAL A 92 14.90 2.45 7.52
N GLY A 93 13.61 2.11 7.57
CA GLY A 93 12.83 1.62 6.44
C GLY A 93 12.23 2.77 5.65
N THR A 94 12.15 2.63 4.34
CA THR A 94 11.47 3.58 3.46
C THR A 94 10.66 2.87 2.42
N GLU A 95 9.55 3.48 1.99
CA GLU A 95 8.73 2.99 0.89
C GLU A 95 8.20 4.18 0.08
N VAL A 96 8.17 4.03 -1.25
CA VAL A 96 7.47 4.94 -2.17
C VAL A 96 6.62 4.10 -3.10
N THR A 97 5.35 4.47 -3.26
CA THR A 97 4.41 3.79 -4.14
C THR A 97 3.69 4.78 -5.04
N LEU A 98 3.61 4.45 -6.32
CA LEU A 98 2.84 5.15 -7.34
C LEU A 98 1.86 4.15 -7.96
N HIS A 99 0.59 4.48 -7.99
CA HIS A 99 -0.43 3.64 -8.58
C HIS A 99 -1.38 4.49 -9.42
N ASN A 100 -1.56 4.10 -10.66
CA ASN A 100 -2.52 4.70 -11.58
C ASN A 100 -3.41 3.58 -12.13
N ALA A 101 -4.71 3.71 -11.97
CA ALA A 101 -5.69 2.78 -12.49
C ALA A 101 -6.78 3.54 -13.24
N GLU A 102 -7.16 3.03 -14.39
CA GLU A 102 -8.15 3.63 -15.29
C GLU A 102 -9.33 2.68 -15.45
N LYS A 103 -10.54 3.24 -15.49
CA LYS A 103 -11.80 2.53 -15.72
C LYS A 103 -12.04 1.38 -14.74
N VAL A 104 -11.71 1.60 -13.47
CA VAL A 104 -12.00 0.69 -12.37
C VAL A 104 -13.27 1.13 -11.63
N PHE A 105 -13.88 0.28 -10.82
CA PHE A 105 -15.07 0.60 -10.02
C PHE A 105 -16.16 1.39 -10.76
N LYS A 106 -16.67 0.89 -11.87
CA LYS A 106 -17.74 1.55 -12.66
C LYS A 106 -17.24 2.69 -13.56
N ALA A 107 -16.04 2.56 -14.10
CA ALA A 107 -15.38 3.50 -15.00
C ALA A 107 -14.69 4.70 -14.33
N ASP A 108 -14.47 4.65 -13.02
CA ASP A 108 -13.68 5.67 -12.33
C ASP A 108 -12.17 5.45 -12.54
N ASP A 109 -11.41 6.53 -12.57
CA ASP A 109 -9.95 6.48 -12.59
C ASP A 109 -9.41 6.80 -11.19
N ILE A 110 -8.31 6.16 -10.82
CA ILE A 110 -7.67 6.33 -9.52
C ILE A 110 -6.19 6.62 -9.70
N LYS A 111 -5.70 7.65 -9.04
CA LYS A 111 -4.26 7.93 -8.92
C LYS A 111 -3.90 7.96 -7.46
N ARG A 112 -2.84 7.24 -7.09
CA ARG A 112 -2.32 7.20 -5.72
C ARG A 112 -0.82 7.44 -5.71
N PHE A 113 -0.39 8.18 -4.71
CA PHE A 113 1.00 8.33 -4.33
C PHE A 113 1.11 8.07 -2.83
N GLY A 114 2.13 7.34 -2.42
CA GLY A 114 2.44 7.10 -1.01
C GLY A 114 3.93 7.14 -0.76
N ILE A 115 4.31 7.70 0.38
CA ILE A 115 5.66 7.65 0.91
C ILE A 115 5.60 7.32 2.40
N THR A 116 6.47 6.40 2.84
CA THR A 116 6.58 6.01 4.25
C THR A 116 8.06 6.02 4.66
N VAL A 117 8.32 6.53 5.86
CA VAL A 117 9.63 6.47 6.51
C VAL A 117 9.43 5.87 7.90
N ASN A 118 10.17 4.82 8.20
CA ASN A 118 10.03 4.03 9.43
C ASN A 118 11.39 3.89 10.14
N PRO A 119 11.80 4.84 10.98
CA PRO A 119 12.96 4.70 11.84
C PRO A 119 12.70 3.71 12.98
N SER A 120 13.68 2.87 13.28
CA SER A 120 13.70 1.89 14.35
C SER A 120 14.98 1.98 15.14
N TYR A 121 14.90 2.30 16.43
CA TYR A 121 16.04 2.46 17.33
C TYR A 121 16.10 1.30 18.35
N LYS A 122 17.19 0.57 18.35
CA LYS A 122 17.47 -0.56 19.27
C LYS A 122 17.86 -0.01 20.64
N ILE A 123 17.01 -0.25 21.63
CA ILE A 123 17.23 0.17 23.03
C ILE A 123 17.98 -0.92 23.80
N THR A 124 17.45 -2.14 23.75
CA THR A 124 18.06 -3.34 24.34
C THR A 124 18.01 -4.49 23.34
N LYS A 125 18.54 -5.66 23.68
CA LYS A 125 18.44 -6.86 22.83
C LYS A 125 16.99 -7.31 22.54
N ASN A 126 16.02 -6.89 23.36
CA ASN A 126 14.62 -7.31 23.25
C ASN A 126 13.65 -6.14 23.08
N LEU A 127 14.15 -4.90 23.04
CA LEU A 127 13.32 -3.71 22.95
C LEU A 127 13.88 -2.76 21.90
N ARG A 128 13.02 -2.32 20.99
CA ARG A 128 13.29 -1.19 20.08
C ARG A 128 12.13 -0.20 20.13
N MET A 129 12.40 1.05 19.83
CA MET A 129 11.38 2.07 19.57
C MET A 129 11.26 2.26 18.07
N THR A 130 10.05 2.23 17.55
CA THR A 130 9.78 2.55 16.15
C THR A 130 8.89 3.77 16.04
N ALA A 131 9.16 4.57 15.03
CA ALA A 131 8.22 5.57 14.55
C ALA A 131 7.92 5.28 13.07
N GLU A 132 6.76 5.66 12.60
CA GLU A 132 6.41 5.61 11.20
C GLU A 132 5.74 6.91 10.82
N VAL A 133 6.26 7.57 9.79
CA VAL A 133 5.64 8.73 9.17
C VAL A 133 5.21 8.30 7.78
N ALA A 134 3.93 8.42 7.48
CA ALA A 134 3.38 8.14 6.16
C ALA A 134 2.61 9.35 5.63
N PHE A 135 2.76 9.58 4.33
CA PHE A 135 1.99 10.55 3.56
C PHE A 135 1.43 9.86 2.33
N THR A 136 0.13 10.00 2.11
CA THR A 136 -0.54 9.44 0.93
C THR A 136 -1.44 10.48 0.30
N THR A 137 -1.51 10.46 -1.04
CA THR A 137 -2.52 11.20 -1.79
C THR A 137 -3.30 10.25 -2.68
N GLU A 138 -4.57 10.52 -2.87
CA GLU A 138 -5.44 9.78 -3.75
C GLU A 138 -6.38 10.72 -4.48
N THR A 139 -6.43 10.61 -5.81
CA THR A 139 -7.41 11.30 -6.65
C THR A 139 -8.31 10.26 -7.29
N PHE A 140 -9.61 10.37 -7.04
CA PHE A 140 -10.64 9.66 -7.77
C PHE A 140 -11.25 10.59 -8.81
N LYS A 141 -11.17 10.20 -10.06
CA LYS A 141 -11.89 10.84 -11.15
C LYS A 141 -13.18 10.07 -11.41
N LYS A 142 -14.30 10.64 -10.98
CA LYS A 142 -15.61 10.02 -11.16
C LYS A 142 -16.16 10.27 -12.53
N THR A 143 -16.61 9.21 -13.20
CA THR A 143 -17.37 9.35 -14.45
C THR A 143 -18.69 10.08 -14.19
N GLY A 144 -18.84 11.30 -14.74
CA GLY A 144 -20.04 12.11 -14.59
C GLY A 144 -20.20 12.84 -13.24
N GLY A 145 -19.11 12.95 -12.46
CA GLY A 145 -19.10 13.64 -11.16
C GLY A 145 -17.85 14.51 -10.96
N ALA A 146 -17.79 15.18 -9.81
CA ALA A 146 -16.61 15.92 -9.40
C ALA A 146 -15.48 14.98 -8.96
N ASP A 147 -14.25 15.34 -9.28
CA ASP A 147 -13.06 14.65 -8.78
C ASP A 147 -12.99 14.76 -7.25
N LEU A 148 -12.56 13.68 -6.61
CA LEU A 148 -12.34 13.62 -5.17
C LEU A 148 -10.83 13.50 -4.91
N ASP A 149 -10.28 14.50 -4.23
CA ASP A 149 -8.87 14.52 -3.83
C ASP A 149 -8.77 14.29 -2.33
N ASN A 150 -7.91 13.35 -1.94
CA ASN A 150 -7.65 13.02 -0.55
C ASN A 150 -6.14 13.08 -0.29
N ALA A 151 -5.77 13.65 0.84
CA ALA A 151 -4.41 13.55 1.38
C ALA A 151 -4.50 13.07 2.83
N THR A 152 -3.61 12.17 3.21
CA THR A 152 -3.53 11.64 4.56
C THR A 152 -2.08 11.68 5.02
N THR A 153 -1.87 12.24 6.21
CA THR A 153 -0.59 12.20 6.91
C THR A 153 -0.78 11.42 8.21
N SER A 154 0.14 10.54 8.54
CA SER A 154 0.10 9.82 9.80
C SER A 154 1.46 9.75 10.48
N LEU A 155 1.43 9.72 11.82
CA LEU A 155 2.58 9.44 12.68
C LEU A 155 2.19 8.32 13.63
N THR A 156 2.90 7.20 13.57
CA THR A 156 2.78 6.09 14.51
C THR A 156 4.02 6.02 15.38
N LEU A 157 3.84 5.87 16.68
CA LEU A 157 4.89 5.60 17.66
C LEU A 157 4.62 4.26 18.33
N ALA A 158 5.64 3.40 18.42
CA ALA A 158 5.47 2.08 18.99
C ALA A 158 6.76 1.54 19.64
N PRO A 159 6.76 1.25 20.93
CA PRO A 159 7.72 0.34 21.52
C PRO A 159 7.45 -1.07 20.98
N VAL A 160 8.50 -1.78 20.59
CA VAL A 160 8.42 -3.15 20.07
C VAL A 160 9.20 -4.06 20.96
N ILE A 161 8.49 -5.00 21.60
CA ILE A 161 9.07 -6.07 22.41
C ILE A 161 9.23 -7.29 21.50
N THR A 162 10.42 -7.83 21.42
CA THR A 162 10.76 -8.90 20.47
C THR A 162 11.89 -9.79 21.02
N MET A 163 12.02 -11.00 20.50
CA MET A 163 13.18 -11.85 20.80
C MET A 163 14.44 -11.42 20.04
N ASN A 164 14.27 -10.76 18.92
CA ASN A 164 15.36 -10.21 18.12
C ASN A 164 15.02 -8.75 17.74
N ASN A 165 15.84 -7.80 18.17
CA ASN A 165 15.59 -6.37 17.99
C ASN A 165 15.96 -5.81 16.59
N ASP A 166 16.24 -6.66 15.61
CA ASP A 166 16.36 -6.23 14.23
C ASP A 166 15.01 -5.76 13.67
N PHE A 167 15.06 -4.95 12.62
CA PHE A 167 13.87 -4.33 12.02
C PHE A 167 12.73 -5.33 11.74
N TYR A 168 13.09 -6.51 11.25
CA TYR A 168 12.16 -7.62 10.98
C TYR A 168 12.15 -8.71 12.07
N GLY A 169 12.71 -8.42 13.26
CA GLY A 169 12.75 -9.40 14.35
C GLY A 169 11.34 -9.87 14.75
N ARG A 170 11.14 -11.17 14.81
CA ARG A 170 9.88 -11.83 15.19
C ARG A 170 10.18 -13.00 16.13
N PRO A 171 9.23 -13.41 17.00
CA PRO A 171 7.93 -12.80 17.28
C PRO A 171 8.06 -11.40 17.88
N GLN A 172 7.01 -10.58 17.74
CA GLN A 172 6.98 -9.26 18.37
C GLN A 172 5.61 -8.93 18.95
N ILE A 173 5.61 -8.09 19.99
CA ILE A 173 4.43 -7.42 20.53
C ILE A 173 4.69 -5.92 20.41
N LYS A 174 3.75 -5.21 19.79
CA LYS A 174 3.87 -3.81 19.44
C LYS A 174 2.64 -3.03 19.91
N PRO A 175 2.63 -2.50 21.15
CA PRO A 175 1.71 -1.43 21.51
C PRO A 175 1.99 -0.22 20.63
N PHE A 176 0.98 0.47 20.19
CA PHE A 176 1.17 1.65 19.32
C PHE A 176 0.15 2.74 19.60
N ILE A 177 0.53 3.96 19.24
CA ILE A 177 -0.35 5.10 19.08
C ILE A 177 -0.11 5.71 17.71
N THR A 178 -1.18 5.99 16.97
CA THR A 178 -1.14 6.61 15.65
C THR A 178 -1.97 7.88 15.67
N PHE A 179 -1.38 8.97 15.22
CA PHE A 179 -2.04 10.24 14.92
C PHE A 179 -2.23 10.31 13.41
N VAL A 180 -3.43 10.65 12.97
CA VAL A 180 -3.79 10.77 11.56
C VAL A 180 -4.42 12.11 11.31
N ASP A 181 -4.01 12.77 10.25
CA ASP A 181 -4.66 13.94 9.68
C ASP A 181 -5.11 13.65 8.26
N VAL A 182 -6.36 13.98 7.95
CA VAL A 182 -7.00 13.72 6.66
C VAL A 182 -7.51 15.03 6.09
N ASP A 183 -7.03 15.39 4.91
CA ASP A 183 -7.57 16.45 4.07
C ASP A 183 -8.28 15.80 2.86
N ALA A 184 -9.60 15.65 2.96
CA ALA A 184 -10.42 15.03 1.94
C ALA A 184 -11.38 16.03 1.35
N LYS A 185 -11.40 16.14 0.02
CA LYS A 185 -12.47 16.82 -0.72
C LYS A 185 -13.50 15.77 -1.11
N GLY A 186 -14.53 15.63 -0.28
CA GLY A 186 -15.56 14.59 -0.42
C GLY A 186 -15.43 13.47 0.62
N SER A 187 -16.38 12.54 0.64
CA SER A 187 -16.33 11.43 1.59
C SER A 187 -15.30 10.40 1.17
N SER A 188 -14.15 10.40 1.83
CA SER A 188 -13.18 9.31 1.73
C SER A 188 -13.53 8.22 2.72
N LYS A 189 -14.25 7.21 2.27
CA LYS A 189 -14.53 6.01 3.08
C LYS A 189 -13.28 5.15 3.34
N TRP A 190 -12.16 5.47 2.70
CA TRP A 190 -10.94 4.64 2.77
C TRP A 190 -10.19 4.76 4.09
N ALA A 191 -10.16 5.94 4.69
CA ALA A 191 -9.50 6.16 5.97
C ALA A 191 -10.44 6.03 7.18
N GLY A 192 -11.70 5.66 6.98
CA GLY A 192 -12.71 5.63 8.05
C GLY A 192 -13.17 7.02 8.49
N TYR A 193 -12.79 8.08 7.76
CA TYR A 193 -13.16 9.46 8.00
C TYR A 193 -13.97 10.00 6.84
N ASP A 194 -15.10 10.61 7.15
CA ASP A 194 -15.88 11.36 6.18
C ASP A 194 -15.44 12.83 6.22
N GLY A 195 -14.63 13.25 5.24
CA GLY A 195 -14.21 14.63 5.09
C GLY A 195 -12.84 14.95 5.70
N LYS A 196 -12.64 16.22 6.11
CA LYS A 196 -11.43 16.69 6.77
C LYS A 196 -11.48 16.38 8.26
N GLY A 197 -10.37 15.95 8.82
CA GLY A 197 -10.28 15.74 10.26
C GLY A 197 -9.00 15.07 10.70
N SER A 198 -8.81 15.09 12.00
CA SER A 198 -7.71 14.38 12.65
C SER A 198 -8.24 13.35 13.63
N GLY A 199 -7.48 12.32 13.85
CA GLY A 199 -7.83 11.25 14.78
C GLY A 199 -6.62 10.62 15.44
N THR A 200 -6.89 9.91 16.51
CA THR A 200 -5.88 9.17 17.26
C THR A 200 -6.36 7.76 17.48
N PHE A 201 -5.51 6.80 17.17
CA PHE A 201 -5.75 5.38 17.42
C PHE A 201 -4.68 4.84 18.34
N ALA A 202 -5.06 3.93 19.23
CA ALA A 202 -4.12 3.17 20.02
C ALA A 202 -4.50 1.69 20.01
N GLY A 203 -3.52 0.82 20.05
CA GLY A 203 -3.75 -0.61 20.01
C GLY A 203 -2.50 -1.42 20.32
N VAL A 204 -2.65 -2.75 20.24
CA VAL A 204 -1.55 -3.70 20.40
C VAL A 204 -1.61 -4.68 19.23
N VAL A 205 -0.47 -4.88 18.58
CA VAL A 205 -0.29 -5.91 17.55
C VAL A 205 0.66 -6.97 18.08
N ALA A 206 0.28 -8.24 17.95
CA ALA A 206 1.17 -9.39 18.10
C ALA A 206 1.40 -10.03 16.73
N GLU A 207 2.66 -10.27 16.39
CA GLU A 207 3.04 -10.80 15.09
C GLU A 207 4.04 -11.93 15.24
N VAL A 208 3.74 -13.05 14.61
CA VAL A 208 4.56 -14.26 14.57
C VAL A 208 4.64 -14.73 13.12
N TRP A 209 5.82 -15.11 12.68
CA TRP A 209 6.02 -15.77 11.39
C TRP A 209 6.42 -17.22 11.60
N PHE A 210 5.79 -18.13 10.87
CA PHE A 210 6.04 -19.58 10.89
C PHE A 210 6.75 -20.02 9.63
#